data_1e51dbf8c4d65f824fc5928a0854e562
#
_entry.id   1e51dbf8c4d65f824fc5928a0854e562
#
_cell.length_a   1.000
_cell.length_b   1.000
_cell.length_c   1.000
_cell.angle_alpha   90.00
_cell.angle_beta   90.00
_cell.angle_gamma   90.00
#
_symmetry.space_group_name_H-M   'P 1'
#
loop_
_entity.id
_entity.type
_entity.pdbx_description
1 polymer ?
#
loop_
_entity_poly.entity_id
_entity_poly.type
_entity_poly.pdbx_seq_one_letter_code
_entity_poly.pdbx_strand_id
1 'polypeptide(L)'
;EHGLDGKAKAGEYVESSRHPKLDIPVYSLYGPTRMPTKAMLQDIDLLLYDIQDIGARTYTYISTLNYCMVAAKKYNKPIIVLDRPNPLGGMIVEGPVLEDPFQSFVGIDNLPKAHGMTVGELALFFNRKINADLTVIPMEGYKRNMIYQDTGLPWIATSPNIPDLQSVFGYMATGLGEGT
;
A
#
# COMPACT_ATOMS: atom_id res chain seq x y z
N GLU A 1 -4.54 5.44 -6.26
CA GLU A 1 -3.54 5.60 -7.32
C GLU A 1 -4.10 5.29 -8.71
N HIS A 2 -4.85 4.22 -8.88
CA HIS A 2 -5.41 3.81 -10.18
C HIS A 2 -6.89 4.16 -10.35
N GLY A 3 -7.38 5.13 -9.59
CA GLY A 3 -8.80 5.51 -9.56
C GLY A 3 -9.68 4.51 -8.83
N LEU A 4 -10.96 4.84 -8.70
CA LEU A 4 -11.96 3.98 -8.03
C LEU A 4 -12.12 2.63 -8.74
N ASP A 5 -12.00 2.62 -10.07
CA ASP A 5 -12.19 1.42 -10.91
C ASP A 5 -10.87 0.68 -11.22
N GLY A 6 -9.75 1.12 -10.67
CA GLY A 6 -8.44 0.51 -10.89
C GLY A 6 -7.89 0.63 -12.31
N LYS A 7 -8.39 1.57 -13.13
CA LYS A 7 -8.08 1.66 -14.57
C LYS A 7 -7.08 2.73 -14.96
N ALA A 8 -6.81 3.70 -14.09
CA ALA A 8 -5.83 4.75 -14.38
C ALA A 8 -4.44 4.13 -14.50
N LYS A 9 -3.66 4.58 -15.50
CA LYS A 9 -2.30 4.08 -15.71
C LYS A 9 -1.36 4.54 -14.60
N ALA A 10 -0.24 3.84 -14.45
CA ALA A 10 0.80 4.23 -13.50
C ALA A 10 1.31 5.65 -13.81
N GLY A 11 1.41 6.50 -12.78
CA GLY A 11 1.86 7.89 -12.92
C GLY A 11 0.82 8.88 -13.43
N GLU A 12 -0.35 8.44 -13.88
CA GLU A 12 -1.42 9.36 -14.31
C GLU A 12 -2.04 10.10 -13.13
N TYR A 13 -2.35 11.36 -13.34
CA TYR A 13 -3.12 12.15 -12.39
C TYR A 13 -4.55 11.63 -12.28
N VAL A 14 -4.99 11.42 -11.05
CA VAL A 14 -6.37 10.98 -10.75
C VAL A 14 -7.09 12.10 -10.03
N GLU A 15 -8.21 12.56 -10.58
CA GLU A 15 -9.04 13.58 -9.94
C GLU A 15 -9.89 13.00 -8.80
N SER A 16 -10.14 13.86 -7.81
CA SER A 16 -11.14 13.56 -6.79
C SER A 16 -12.54 13.61 -7.39
N SER A 17 -13.42 12.74 -6.93
CA SER A 17 -14.77 12.58 -7.48
C SER A 17 -15.77 12.24 -6.39
N ARG A 18 -17.01 11.91 -6.78
CA ARG A 18 -18.00 11.29 -5.88
C ARG A 18 -18.29 9.87 -6.35
N HIS A 19 -18.48 8.97 -5.40
CA HIS A 19 -18.84 7.60 -5.72
C HIS A 19 -20.22 7.55 -6.39
N PRO A 20 -20.38 6.96 -7.60
CA PRO A 20 -21.60 7.10 -8.41
C PRO A 20 -22.87 6.48 -7.78
N LYS A 21 -22.70 5.49 -6.89
CA LYS A 21 -23.83 4.80 -6.23
C LYS A 21 -24.05 5.24 -4.79
N LEU A 22 -22.99 5.61 -4.07
CA LEU A 22 -23.05 5.89 -2.63
C LEU A 22 -23.08 7.39 -2.35
N ASP A 23 -22.82 8.21 -3.34
CA ASP A 23 -22.73 9.68 -3.24
C ASP A 23 -21.80 10.19 -2.13
N ILE A 24 -20.76 9.41 -1.79
CA ILE A 24 -19.72 9.80 -0.86
C ILE A 24 -18.52 10.39 -1.60
N PRO A 25 -17.73 11.29 -0.98
CA PRO A 25 -16.52 11.83 -1.61
C PRO A 25 -15.47 10.74 -1.80
N VAL A 26 -14.79 10.76 -2.95
CA VAL A 26 -13.62 9.95 -3.29
C VAL A 26 -12.45 10.89 -3.49
N TYR A 27 -11.54 10.93 -2.54
CA TYR A 27 -10.38 11.81 -2.58
C TYR A 27 -9.19 11.11 -3.24
N SER A 28 -8.57 11.78 -4.20
CA SER A 28 -7.33 11.30 -4.78
C SER A 28 -6.16 11.61 -3.86
N LEU A 29 -5.34 10.58 -3.59
CA LEU A 29 -4.01 10.71 -2.98
C LEU A 29 -2.90 10.52 -4.02
N TYR A 30 -3.24 10.69 -5.30
CA TYR A 30 -2.31 10.61 -6.42
C TYR A 30 -2.46 11.80 -7.36
N GLY A 31 -2.35 13.00 -6.77
CA GLY A 31 -2.56 14.27 -7.43
C GLY A 31 -1.81 15.38 -6.71
N PRO A 32 -2.47 16.51 -6.37
CA PRO A 32 -1.86 17.62 -5.66
C PRO A 32 -1.33 17.26 -4.27
N THR A 33 -1.91 16.24 -3.65
CA THR A 33 -1.43 15.68 -2.40
C THR A 33 -1.32 14.17 -2.48
N ARG A 34 -0.35 13.60 -1.76
CA ARG A 34 -0.19 12.16 -1.54
C ARG A 34 -0.53 11.74 -0.12
N MET A 35 -0.81 12.71 0.74
CA MET A 35 -1.18 12.50 2.13
C MET A 35 -2.59 13.05 2.39
N PRO A 36 -3.46 12.34 3.14
CA PRO A 36 -4.75 12.85 3.53
C PRO A 36 -4.64 14.21 4.23
N THR A 37 -5.47 15.16 3.81
CA THR A 37 -5.51 16.50 4.42
C THR A 37 -6.48 16.54 5.59
N LYS A 38 -6.41 17.62 6.40
CA LYS A 38 -7.35 17.83 7.50
C LYS A 38 -8.80 17.84 7.01
N ALA A 39 -9.07 18.48 5.88
CA ALA A 39 -10.41 18.56 5.30
C ALA A 39 -10.96 17.20 4.89
N MET A 40 -10.10 16.29 4.36
CA MET A 40 -10.51 14.94 4.01
C MET A 40 -10.84 14.09 5.24
N LEU A 41 -10.27 14.39 6.40
CA LEU A 41 -10.38 13.60 7.62
C LEU A 41 -11.33 14.20 8.68
N GLN A 42 -11.88 15.40 8.44
CA GLN A 42 -12.66 16.10 9.48
C GLN A 42 -13.94 15.36 9.89
N ASP A 43 -14.64 14.77 8.92
CA ASP A 43 -15.96 14.15 9.11
C ASP A 43 -15.90 12.63 9.23
N ILE A 44 -14.72 12.06 9.51
CA ILE A 44 -14.53 10.64 9.76
C ILE A 44 -14.02 10.39 11.17
N ASP A 45 -14.38 9.26 11.76
CA ASP A 45 -13.97 8.86 13.10
C ASP A 45 -12.67 8.06 13.09
N LEU A 46 -12.45 7.26 12.04
CA LEU A 46 -11.27 6.43 11.88
C LEU A 46 -10.90 6.25 10.40
N LEU A 47 -9.65 5.89 10.14
CA LEU A 47 -9.18 5.43 8.84
C LEU A 47 -9.17 3.90 8.82
N LEU A 48 -9.69 3.31 7.74
CA LEU A 48 -9.58 1.88 7.46
C LEU A 48 -8.70 1.68 6.23
N TYR A 49 -7.62 0.93 6.36
CA TYR A 49 -6.75 0.58 5.24
C TYR A 49 -6.96 -0.88 4.84
N ASP A 50 -7.45 -1.11 3.62
CA ASP A 50 -7.74 -2.42 3.04
C ASP A 50 -7.30 -2.46 1.57
N ILE A 51 -5.98 -2.50 1.34
CA ILE A 51 -5.39 -2.48 0.00
C ILE A 51 -4.36 -3.60 -0.12
N GLN A 52 -4.41 -4.36 -1.23
CA GLN A 52 -3.46 -5.42 -1.54
C GLN A 52 -2.14 -4.85 -2.06
N ASP A 53 -1.05 -5.12 -1.35
CA ASP A 53 0.33 -4.89 -1.82
C ASP A 53 0.84 -6.06 -2.68
N ILE A 54 1.98 -5.87 -3.36
CA ILE A 54 2.60 -6.90 -4.19
C ILE A 54 3.96 -7.41 -3.67
N GLY A 55 4.39 -6.99 -2.49
CA GLY A 55 5.65 -7.43 -1.87
C GLY A 55 6.89 -6.68 -2.33
N ALA A 56 6.74 -5.62 -3.12
CA ALA A 56 7.83 -4.81 -3.67
C ALA A 56 7.85 -3.41 -3.06
N ARG A 57 9.00 -2.98 -2.52
CA ARG A 57 9.17 -1.62 -1.94
C ARG A 57 8.75 -0.51 -2.91
N THR A 58 9.03 -0.66 -4.19
CA THR A 58 8.76 0.35 -5.20
C THR A 58 7.29 0.43 -5.62
N TYR A 59 6.45 -0.51 -5.18
CA TYR A 59 5.02 -0.48 -5.42
C TYR A 59 4.35 0.41 -4.37
N THR A 60 3.87 1.57 -4.78
CA THR A 60 3.63 2.73 -3.91
C THR A 60 2.43 2.67 -2.97
N TYR A 61 1.65 1.59 -2.97
CA TYR A 61 0.57 1.41 -2.00
C TYR A 61 1.06 1.42 -0.55
N ILE A 62 2.24 0.86 -0.29
CA ILE A 62 2.85 0.91 1.05
C ILE A 62 3.26 2.33 1.45
N SER A 63 3.63 3.17 0.48
CA SER A 63 3.92 4.59 0.74
C SER A 63 2.64 5.36 1.06
N THR A 64 1.53 5.03 0.40
CA THR A 64 0.20 5.56 0.72
C THR A 64 -0.22 5.15 2.14
N LEU A 65 0.03 3.88 2.54
CA LEU A 65 -0.19 3.44 3.93
C LEU A 65 0.59 4.30 4.92
N ASN A 66 1.88 4.48 4.68
CA ASN A 66 2.74 5.31 5.54
C ASN A 66 2.18 6.73 5.67
N TYR A 67 1.83 7.37 4.56
CA TYR A 67 1.27 8.74 4.58
C TYR A 67 -0.11 8.81 5.23
N CYS A 68 -0.94 7.77 5.11
CA CYS A 68 -2.20 7.68 5.85
C CYS A 68 -1.94 7.59 7.36
N MET A 69 -0.94 6.82 7.79
CA MET A 69 -0.56 6.72 9.21
C MET A 69 0.00 8.04 9.76
N VAL A 70 0.84 8.74 8.97
CA VAL A 70 1.33 10.09 9.34
C VAL A 70 0.19 11.08 9.48
N ALA A 71 -0.78 11.07 8.55
CA ALA A 71 -1.96 11.92 8.62
C ALA A 71 -2.86 11.56 9.81
N ALA A 72 -3.08 10.26 10.06
CA ALA A 72 -3.82 9.75 11.21
C ALA A 72 -3.23 10.28 12.52
N LYS A 73 -1.91 10.14 12.71
CA LYS A 73 -1.20 10.71 13.86
C LYS A 73 -1.36 12.22 13.94
N LYS A 74 -1.12 12.93 12.85
CA LYS A 74 -1.17 14.40 12.78
C LYS A 74 -2.54 14.97 13.15
N TYR A 75 -3.61 14.29 12.75
CA TYR A 75 -4.99 14.75 12.93
C TYR A 75 -5.74 14.01 14.03
N ASN A 76 -5.02 13.23 14.83
CA ASN A 76 -5.54 12.48 15.98
C ASN A 76 -6.74 11.58 15.60
N LYS A 77 -6.57 10.81 14.53
CA LYS A 77 -7.53 9.81 14.08
C LYS A 77 -6.92 8.41 14.27
N PRO A 78 -7.67 7.43 14.81
CA PRO A 78 -7.23 6.04 14.81
C PRO A 78 -7.14 5.50 13.37
N ILE A 79 -6.23 4.55 13.15
CA ILE A 79 -6.11 3.83 11.88
C ILE A 79 -6.14 2.33 12.12
N ILE A 80 -7.01 1.64 11.38
CA ILE A 80 -7.12 0.19 11.37
C ILE A 80 -6.59 -0.32 10.03
N VAL A 81 -5.70 -1.29 10.08
CA VAL A 81 -5.17 -1.98 8.89
C VAL A 81 -5.70 -3.40 8.88
N LEU A 82 -6.44 -3.76 7.84
CA LEU A 82 -6.81 -5.14 7.56
C LEU A 82 -5.63 -5.81 6.87
N ASP A 83 -5.04 -6.80 7.51
CA ASP A 83 -3.86 -7.46 6.98
C ASP A 83 -4.18 -8.26 5.72
N ARG A 84 -3.21 -8.28 4.78
CA ARG A 84 -3.32 -8.99 3.51
C ARG A 84 -2.03 -9.76 3.21
N PRO A 85 -2.12 -10.92 2.52
CA PRO A 85 -0.95 -11.73 2.22
C PRO A 85 0.05 -10.97 1.35
N ASN A 86 1.34 -11.18 1.62
CA ASN A 86 2.37 -10.81 0.67
C ASN A 86 2.35 -11.84 -0.47
N PRO A 87 2.14 -11.44 -1.74
CA PRO A 87 2.02 -12.38 -2.85
C PRO A 87 3.28 -13.21 -3.10
N LEU A 88 4.44 -12.66 -2.76
CA LEU A 88 5.74 -13.35 -2.87
C LEU A 88 6.02 -14.25 -1.65
N GLY A 89 5.14 -14.23 -0.63
CA GLY A 89 5.38 -14.87 0.66
C GLY A 89 6.28 -14.06 1.58
N GLY A 90 6.39 -14.51 2.83
CA GLY A 90 7.22 -13.82 3.84
C GLY A 90 8.64 -14.37 3.96
N MET A 91 9.02 -15.37 3.15
CA MET A 91 10.36 -15.98 3.19
C MET A 91 11.33 -15.30 2.22
N ILE A 92 10.83 -14.57 1.22
CA ILE A 92 11.66 -13.88 0.23
C ILE A 92 11.93 -12.46 0.72
N VAL A 93 13.18 -12.22 1.13
CA VAL A 93 13.68 -10.90 1.52
C VAL A 93 14.95 -10.66 0.71
N GLU A 94 14.88 -9.86 -0.35
CA GLU A 94 15.96 -9.74 -1.34
C GLU A 94 16.09 -8.33 -1.90
N GLY A 95 17.27 -8.08 -2.47
CA GLY A 95 17.65 -6.82 -3.09
C GLY A 95 18.19 -5.80 -2.08
N PRO A 96 18.73 -4.67 -2.59
CA PRO A 96 19.36 -3.67 -1.75
C PRO A 96 18.33 -2.99 -0.81
N VAL A 97 18.75 -2.79 0.44
CA VAL A 97 18.01 -1.95 1.39
C VAL A 97 18.15 -0.49 0.96
N LEU A 98 17.04 0.24 0.97
CA LEU A 98 17.05 1.67 0.65
C LEU A 98 17.82 2.45 1.72
N GLU A 99 18.72 3.31 1.29
CA GLU A 99 19.44 4.24 2.16
C GLU A 99 18.63 5.54 2.36
N ASP A 100 18.79 6.18 3.51
CA ASP A 100 18.04 7.39 3.89
C ASP A 100 18.06 8.52 2.85
N PRO A 101 19.20 8.84 2.20
CA PRO A 101 19.25 9.92 1.22
C PRO A 101 18.37 9.70 -0.04
N PHE A 102 17.97 8.45 -0.29
CA PHE A 102 17.18 8.07 -1.46
C PHE A 102 15.70 7.84 -1.13
N GLN A 103 15.29 8.11 0.10
CA GLN A 103 13.87 7.98 0.48
C GLN A 103 13.00 8.93 -0.34
N SER A 104 11.91 8.40 -0.84
CA SER A 104 10.95 9.11 -1.69
C SER A 104 9.59 8.40 -1.65
N PHE A 105 8.62 8.86 -2.45
CA PHE A 105 7.34 8.16 -2.54
C PHE A 105 7.46 6.74 -3.14
N VAL A 106 8.44 6.46 -3.98
CA VAL A 106 8.72 5.12 -4.51
C VAL A 106 9.67 4.30 -3.63
N GLY A 107 10.00 4.81 -2.46
CA GLY A 107 10.85 4.16 -1.47
C GLY A 107 10.73 4.87 -0.13
N ILE A 108 9.67 4.58 0.61
CA ILE A 108 9.25 5.38 1.76
C ILE A 108 10.05 5.13 3.05
N ASP A 109 10.71 3.98 3.17
CA ASP A 109 11.53 3.62 4.33
C ASP A 109 12.65 2.65 3.94
N ASN A 110 13.57 2.36 4.84
CA ASN A 110 14.72 1.48 4.67
C ASN A 110 14.28 0.00 4.56
N LEU A 111 13.70 -0.34 3.43
CA LEU A 111 13.23 -1.68 3.09
C LEU A 111 14.11 -2.27 1.98
N PRO A 112 14.33 -3.59 1.96
CA PRO A 112 14.85 -4.27 0.77
C PRO A 112 13.83 -4.22 -0.36
N LYS A 113 14.23 -4.50 -1.59
CA LYS A 113 13.33 -4.45 -2.76
C LYS A 113 12.16 -5.41 -2.60
N ALA A 114 12.44 -6.68 -2.29
CA ALA A 114 11.45 -7.63 -1.81
C ALA A 114 11.47 -7.63 -0.28
N HIS A 115 10.43 -7.11 0.35
CA HIS A 115 10.49 -6.85 1.79
C HIS A 115 10.02 -8.01 2.67
N GLY A 116 9.35 -9.03 2.12
CA GLY A 116 8.93 -10.22 2.86
C GLY A 116 7.89 -9.98 3.97
N MET A 117 7.26 -8.81 4.02
CA MET A 117 6.28 -8.45 5.04
C MET A 117 4.86 -8.43 4.47
N THR A 118 3.87 -8.72 5.31
CA THR A 118 2.46 -8.46 5.02
C THR A 118 2.16 -6.97 5.18
N VAL A 119 0.98 -6.53 4.74
CA VAL A 119 0.55 -5.12 4.89
C VAL A 119 0.47 -4.72 6.37
N GLY A 120 -0.02 -5.61 7.23
CA GLY A 120 -0.08 -5.39 8.67
C GLY A 120 1.32 -5.31 9.30
N GLU A 121 2.24 -6.17 8.89
CA GLU A 121 3.64 -6.12 9.33
C GLU A 121 4.34 -4.82 8.88
N LEU A 122 4.07 -4.35 7.66
CA LEU A 122 4.55 -3.05 7.18
C LEU A 122 4.00 -1.89 8.02
N ALA A 123 2.70 -1.92 8.37
CA ALA A 123 2.10 -0.92 9.24
C ALA A 123 2.80 -0.87 10.61
N LEU A 124 3.03 -2.02 11.23
CA LEU A 124 3.78 -2.11 12.49
C LEU A 124 5.22 -1.61 12.34
N PHE A 125 5.87 -1.96 11.23
CA PHE A 125 7.22 -1.50 10.93
C PHE A 125 7.30 0.03 10.80
N PHE A 126 6.39 0.65 10.08
CA PHE A 126 6.33 2.11 9.95
C PHE A 126 5.96 2.79 11.27
N ASN A 127 5.09 2.15 12.05
CA ASN A 127 4.59 2.72 13.30
C ASN A 127 5.66 2.89 14.38
N ARG A 128 6.77 2.17 14.31
CA ARG A 128 7.93 2.39 15.21
C ARG A 128 8.49 3.82 15.15
N LYS A 129 8.33 4.51 13.99
CA LYS A 129 8.74 5.91 13.78
C LYS A 129 7.56 6.90 13.90
N ILE A 130 6.36 6.50 13.46
CA ILE A 130 5.19 7.37 13.34
C ILE A 130 4.45 7.50 14.68
N ASN A 131 4.33 6.39 15.42
CA ASN A 131 3.57 6.32 16.68
C ASN A 131 2.11 6.80 16.51
N ALA A 132 1.42 6.32 15.48
CA ALA A 132 -0.01 6.50 15.26
C ALA A 132 -0.82 5.58 16.20
N ASP A 133 -2.08 5.92 16.44
CA ASP A 133 -3.05 5.03 17.08
C ASP A 133 -3.47 3.96 16.07
N LEU A 134 -2.66 2.88 16.01
CA LEU A 134 -2.74 1.81 15.00
C LEU A 134 -3.31 0.55 15.60
N THR A 135 -4.30 -0.02 14.93
CA THR A 135 -4.77 -1.40 15.14
C THR A 135 -4.55 -2.20 13.86
N VAL A 136 -3.92 -3.37 13.96
CA VAL A 136 -3.81 -4.32 12.85
C VAL A 136 -4.74 -5.50 13.12
N ILE A 137 -5.62 -5.79 12.16
CA ILE A 137 -6.46 -7.00 12.19
C ILE A 137 -5.71 -8.08 11.42
N PRO A 138 -5.23 -9.13 12.10
CA PRO A 138 -4.42 -10.16 11.46
C PRO A 138 -5.26 -11.06 10.55
N MET A 139 -4.61 -11.67 9.57
CA MET A 139 -5.21 -12.74 8.77
C MET A 139 -5.38 -14.02 9.57
N GLU A 140 -6.45 -14.74 9.35
CA GLU A 140 -6.63 -16.08 9.87
C GLU A 140 -6.02 -17.13 8.92
N GLY A 141 -5.28 -18.09 9.47
CA GLY A 141 -4.73 -19.22 8.73
C GLY A 141 -3.52 -18.93 7.83
N TYR A 142 -3.13 -17.67 7.65
CA TYR A 142 -1.92 -17.31 6.88
C TYR A 142 -0.66 -17.74 7.61
N LYS A 143 0.31 -18.26 6.85
CA LYS A 143 1.64 -18.62 7.34
C LYS A 143 2.69 -17.93 6.49
N ARG A 144 3.80 -17.57 7.09
CA ARG A 144 4.90 -16.83 6.44
C ARG A 144 5.47 -17.50 5.19
N ASN A 145 5.43 -18.83 5.11
CA ASN A 145 5.90 -19.59 3.95
C ASN A 145 4.86 -19.70 2.82
N MET A 146 3.64 -19.19 3.01
CA MET A 146 2.61 -19.19 1.97
C MET A 146 2.88 -18.05 0.97
N ILE A 147 2.84 -18.38 -0.32
CA ILE A 147 2.67 -17.42 -1.40
C ILE A 147 1.16 -17.21 -1.66
N TYR A 148 0.78 -16.26 -2.51
CA TYR A 148 -0.64 -15.92 -2.69
C TYR A 148 -1.49 -17.11 -3.17
N GLN A 149 -0.95 -17.95 -4.05
CA GLN A 149 -1.63 -19.15 -4.56
C GLN A 149 -2.03 -20.12 -3.44
N ASP A 150 -1.22 -20.22 -2.40
CA ASP A 150 -1.47 -21.13 -1.27
C ASP A 150 -2.65 -20.68 -0.40
N THR A 151 -3.06 -19.42 -0.52
CA THR A 151 -4.20 -18.87 0.22
C THR A 151 -5.55 -19.27 -0.34
N GLY A 152 -5.62 -19.73 -1.59
CA GLY A 152 -6.86 -20.02 -2.30
C GLY A 152 -7.72 -18.80 -2.61
N LEU A 153 -7.25 -17.58 -2.32
CA LEU A 153 -7.96 -16.34 -2.62
C LEU A 153 -7.90 -16.01 -4.12
N PRO A 154 -8.97 -15.46 -4.72
CA PRO A 154 -8.93 -14.98 -6.07
C PRO A 154 -8.03 -13.75 -6.19
N TRP A 155 -7.16 -13.71 -7.21
CA TRP A 155 -6.40 -12.50 -7.50
C TRP A 155 -7.30 -11.44 -8.13
N ILE A 156 -7.25 -10.25 -7.56
CA ILE A 156 -7.85 -9.05 -8.14
C ILE A 156 -6.71 -8.15 -8.56
N ALA A 157 -6.69 -7.76 -9.85
CA ALA A 157 -5.64 -6.89 -10.38
C ALA A 157 -5.48 -5.63 -9.51
N THR A 158 -4.27 -5.42 -9.00
CA THR A 158 -3.96 -4.27 -8.14
C THR A 158 -3.70 -3.01 -8.95
N SER A 159 -3.30 -3.18 -10.21
CA SER A 159 -3.11 -2.10 -11.18
C SER A 159 -3.20 -2.67 -12.60
N PRO A 160 -3.34 -1.82 -13.65
CA PRO A 160 -3.34 -2.28 -15.04
C PRO A 160 -2.09 -3.08 -15.43
N ASN A 161 -0.95 -2.81 -14.79
CA ASN A 161 0.33 -3.49 -15.04
C ASN A 161 0.53 -4.76 -14.18
N ILE A 162 -0.37 -5.03 -13.23
CA ILE A 162 -0.33 -6.22 -12.37
C ILE A 162 -1.68 -6.97 -12.48
N PRO A 163 -2.01 -7.46 -13.67
CA PRO A 163 -3.31 -8.11 -13.93
C PRO A 163 -3.41 -9.50 -13.28
N ASP A 164 -2.29 -10.16 -13.05
CA ASP A 164 -2.21 -11.51 -12.52
C ASP A 164 -0.99 -11.71 -11.60
N LEU A 165 -0.91 -12.88 -10.96
CA LEU A 165 0.18 -13.20 -10.04
C LEU A 165 1.54 -13.39 -10.75
N GLN A 166 1.56 -13.75 -12.03
CA GLN A 166 2.82 -13.85 -12.79
C GLN A 166 3.44 -12.47 -12.96
N SER A 167 2.61 -11.45 -13.17
CA SER A 167 3.04 -10.05 -13.26
C SER A 167 3.70 -9.56 -11.97
N VAL A 168 3.28 -10.06 -10.80
CA VAL A 168 3.93 -9.74 -9.51
C VAL A 168 5.39 -10.20 -9.51
N PHE A 169 5.64 -11.44 -9.91
CA PHE A 169 7.02 -11.97 -10.00
C PHE A 169 7.82 -11.25 -11.08
N GLY A 170 7.20 -10.96 -12.23
CA GLY A 170 7.82 -10.19 -13.31
C GLY A 170 8.23 -8.78 -12.87
N TYR A 171 7.41 -8.11 -12.07
CA TYR A 171 7.69 -6.78 -11.54
C TYR A 171 8.96 -6.72 -10.68
N MET A 172 9.32 -7.79 -9.99
CA MET A 172 10.56 -7.85 -9.22
C MET A 172 11.80 -7.66 -10.10
N ALA A 173 11.76 -8.13 -11.34
CA ALA A 173 12.84 -7.93 -12.31
C ALA A 173 12.73 -6.58 -13.04
N THR A 174 11.52 -6.19 -13.47
CA THR A 174 11.29 -5.04 -14.37
C THR A 174 11.07 -3.72 -13.63
N GLY A 175 10.60 -3.74 -12.38
CA GLY A 175 10.27 -2.53 -11.62
C GLY A 175 11.46 -1.59 -11.32
N LEU A 176 12.71 -2.01 -11.56
CA LEU A 176 13.87 -1.12 -11.51
C LEU A 176 13.99 -0.24 -12.77
N GLY A 177 13.43 -0.68 -13.89
CA GLY A 177 13.38 0.07 -15.14
C GLY A 177 12.15 0.96 -15.28
N GLU A 178 11.25 0.95 -14.30
CA GLU A 178 10.06 1.79 -14.34
C GLU A 178 10.44 3.26 -14.11
N GLY A 179 10.17 4.09 -15.08
CA GLY A 179 10.53 5.52 -15.03
C GLY A 179 11.87 5.89 -15.66
N THR A 180 12.51 4.95 -16.40
CA THR A 180 13.71 5.24 -17.22
C THR A 180 13.30 5.66 -18.63
#